data_b1cfd1002b886740ed6c6cc0c8396aa0
#
_entry.id   b1cfd1002b886740ed6c6cc0c8396aa0
#
_cell.length_a   1.000
_cell.length_b   1.000
_cell.length_c   1.000
_cell.angle_alpha   90.00
_cell.angle_beta   90.00
_cell.angle_gamma   90.00
#
_symmetry.space_group_name_H-M   'P 1'
#
loop_
_entity.id
_entity.type
_entity.pdbx_description
1 polymer ?
#
loop_
_entity_poly.entity_id
_entity_poly.type
_entity_poly.pdbx_seq_one_letter_code
_entity_poly.pdbx_strand_id
1 'polypeptide(L)'
;MKTTIKYGVIAFDYPDNYEARANMMWVASWAINGFINGPVRQAWNCHTIEHELSARYGITHGQGLAILLPRWLQYCYDNKTKDVYRSFADNVLEINNSGDVAQAISDRLSELFYDRLGLDSSLKELGVPYDDLKDIAASLCASGPVEGFANLEEKDVFEILSMCF
;
A
#
# COMPACT_ATOMS: atom_id res chain seq x y z
N MET A 1 -1.34 -8.15 -10.51
CA MET A 1 -2.05 -6.91 -10.11
C MET A 1 -3.41 -6.74 -10.80
N LYS A 2 -3.56 -6.69 -12.13
CA LYS A 2 -4.90 -6.63 -12.78
C LYS A 2 -5.86 -7.74 -12.32
N THR A 3 -5.38 -8.98 -12.27
CA THR A 3 -6.14 -10.13 -11.76
C THR A 3 -6.63 -9.89 -10.33
N THR A 4 -5.75 -9.34 -9.45
CA THR A 4 -6.09 -9.02 -8.06
C THR A 4 -7.21 -7.98 -7.98
N ILE A 5 -7.10 -6.89 -8.76
CA ILE A 5 -8.12 -5.83 -8.79
C ILE A 5 -9.46 -6.39 -9.29
N LYS A 6 -9.45 -7.10 -10.42
CA LYS A 6 -10.65 -7.67 -11.02
C LYS A 6 -11.35 -8.67 -10.08
N TYR A 7 -10.63 -9.69 -9.65
CA TYR A 7 -11.24 -10.78 -8.89
C TYR A 7 -11.40 -10.47 -7.40
N GLY A 8 -10.64 -9.50 -6.86
CA GLY A 8 -10.85 -9.00 -5.50
C GLY A 8 -12.22 -8.37 -5.34
N VAL A 9 -12.61 -7.51 -6.28
CA VAL A 9 -13.94 -6.89 -6.30
C VAL A 9 -15.05 -7.94 -6.47
N ILE A 10 -14.87 -8.91 -7.38
CA ILE A 10 -15.86 -9.98 -7.59
C ILE A 10 -15.99 -10.87 -6.34
N ALA A 11 -14.87 -11.21 -5.69
CA ALA A 11 -14.88 -12.00 -4.47
C ALA A 11 -15.50 -11.25 -3.27
N PHE A 12 -15.41 -9.92 -3.26
CA PHE A 12 -16.08 -9.08 -2.26
C PHE A 12 -17.60 -9.08 -2.46
N ASP A 13 -18.07 -8.86 -3.70
CA ASP A 13 -19.49 -8.83 -4.04
C ASP A 13 -20.17 -10.21 -3.96
N TYR A 14 -19.45 -11.25 -4.36
CA TYR A 14 -19.92 -12.63 -4.45
C TYR A 14 -18.93 -13.57 -3.75
N PRO A 15 -18.98 -13.66 -2.39
CA PRO A 15 -18.00 -14.42 -1.60
C PRO A 15 -17.89 -15.91 -1.96
N ASP A 16 -18.93 -16.49 -2.51
CA ASP A 16 -18.99 -17.90 -2.92
C ASP A 16 -18.60 -18.12 -4.39
N ASN A 17 -18.21 -17.07 -5.12
CA ASN A 17 -17.78 -17.21 -6.49
C ASN A 17 -16.45 -17.96 -6.57
N TYR A 18 -16.51 -19.23 -7.02
CA TYR A 18 -15.35 -20.10 -7.09
C TYR A 18 -14.21 -19.54 -7.94
N GLU A 19 -14.54 -19.01 -9.14
CA GLU A 19 -13.52 -18.47 -10.05
C GLU A 19 -12.77 -17.29 -9.41
N ALA A 20 -13.49 -16.37 -8.78
CA ALA A 20 -12.89 -15.23 -8.11
C ALA A 20 -11.99 -15.68 -6.96
N ARG A 21 -12.45 -16.57 -6.10
CA ARG A 21 -11.67 -17.07 -4.97
C ARG A 21 -10.43 -17.86 -5.43
N ALA A 22 -10.57 -18.72 -6.43
CA ALA A 22 -9.45 -19.47 -6.99
C ALA A 22 -8.38 -18.56 -7.58
N ASN A 23 -8.79 -17.51 -8.34
CA ASN A 23 -7.86 -16.51 -8.86
C ASN A 23 -7.19 -15.71 -7.74
N MET A 24 -7.91 -15.32 -6.69
CA MET A 24 -7.32 -14.61 -5.54
C MET A 24 -6.29 -15.47 -4.81
N MET A 25 -6.58 -16.74 -4.55
CA MET A 25 -5.61 -17.68 -3.95
C MET A 25 -4.36 -17.85 -4.83
N TRP A 26 -4.57 -18.00 -6.13
CA TRP A 26 -3.47 -18.14 -7.10
C TRP A 26 -2.55 -16.91 -7.10
N VAL A 27 -3.11 -15.72 -7.26
CA VAL A 27 -2.29 -14.49 -7.29
C VAL A 27 -1.63 -14.19 -5.96
N ALA A 28 -2.25 -14.51 -4.83
CA ALA A 28 -1.65 -14.36 -3.51
C ALA A 28 -0.42 -15.26 -3.36
N SER A 29 -0.51 -16.53 -3.79
CA SER A 29 0.62 -17.45 -3.77
C SER A 29 1.78 -16.94 -4.63
N TRP A 30 1.51 -16.41 -5.82
CA TRP A 30 2.55 -15.85 -6.69
C TRP A 30 3.15 -14.56 -6.15
N ALA A 31 2.36 -13.74 -5.46
CA ALA A 31 2.84 -12.49 -4.89
C ALA A 31 3.88 -12.71 -3.78
N ILE A 32 3.78 -13.80 -3.01
CA ILE A 32 4.62 -14.02 -1.82
C ILE A 32 5.75 -15.06 -2.02
N ASN A 33 5.65 -15.93 -3.01
CA ASN A 33 6.60 -17.05 -3.17
C ASN A 33 7.97 -16.63 -3.74
N GLY A 34 8.17 -15.35 -4.04
CA GLY A 34 9.42 -14.80 -4.57
C GLY A 34 9.66 -15.01 -6.06
N PHE A 35 8.85 -15.81 -6.75
CA PHE A 35 9.07 -16.13 -8.16
C PHE A 35 8.97 -14.92 -9.09
N ILE A 36 7.99 -14.03 -8.85
CA ILE A 36 7.78 -12.83 -9.66
C ILE A 36 8.83 -11.74 -9.43
N ASN A 37 9.63 -11.85 -8.38
CA ASN A 37 10.65 -10.84 -8.06
C ASN A 37 11.89 -10.97 -8.93
N GLY A 38 12.13 -12.15 -9.51
CA GLY A 38 13.33 -12.41 -10.28
C GLY A 38 14.60 -12.07 -9.48
N PRO A 39 15.59 -11.42 -10.11
CA PRO A 39 16.83 -11.00 -9.43
C PRO A 39 16.68 -9.68 -8.64
N VAL A 40 15.52 -9.06 -8.63
CA VAL A 40 15.29 -7.76 -7.97
C VAL A 40 14.92 -7.99 -6.51
N ARG A 41 15.61 -7.27 -5.61
CA ARG A 41 15.30 -7.26 -4.17
C ARG A 41 13.91 -6.64 -3.96
N GLN A 42 13.06 -7.32 -3.22
CA GLN A 42 11.75 -6.78 -2.83
C GLN A 42 11.91 -5.58 -1.90
N ALA A 43 11.05 -4.59 -2.11
CA ALA A 43 10.92 -3.44 -1.23
C ALA A 43 9.75 -3.66 -0.26
N TRP A 44 10.03 -3.75 1.03
CA TRP A 44 9.04 -4.03 2.07
C TRP A 44 8.71 -2.82 2.95
N ASN A 45 9.10 -1.60 2.54
CA ASN A 45 8.90 -0.39 3.36
C ASN A 45 7.48 -0.24 3.90
N CYS A 46 6.48 -0.33 3.02
CA CYS A 46 5.07 -0.20 3.39
C CYS A 46 4.64 -1.28 4.40
N HIS A 47 5.07 -2.53 4.19
CA HIS A 47 4.83 -3.64 5.12
C HIS A 47 5.54 -3.42 6.47
N THR A 48 6.78 -2.94 6.46
CA THR A 48 7.53 -2.67 7.68
C THR A 48 6.82 -1.63 8.56
N ILE A 49 6.32 -0.56 7.94
CA ILE A 49 5.55 0.47 8.66
C ILE A 49 4.23 -0.11 9.18
N GLU A 50 3.54 -0.89 8.36
CA GLU A 50 2.26 -1.49 8.73
C GLU A 50 2.38 -2.50 9.86
N HIS A 51 3.45 -3.31 9.88
CA HIS A 51 3.67 -4.28 10.95
C HIS A 51 3.78 -3.62 12.32
N GLU A 52 4.38 -2.44 12.42
CA GLU A 52 4.43 -1.68 13.67
C GLU A 52 3.04 -1.21 14.10
N LEU A 53 2.20 -0.78 13.15
CA LEU A 53 0.80 -0.41 13.41
C LEU A 53 -0.01 -1.62 13.86
N SER A 54 0.09 -2.75 13.17
CA SER A 54 -0.56 -4.01 13.56
C SER A 54 -0.14 -4.47 14.96
N ALA A 55 1.15 -4.38 15.27
CA ALA A 55 1.68 -4.81 16.56
C ALA A 55 1.19 -3.95 17.74
N ARG A 56 1.07 -2.63 17.54
CA ARG A 56 0.66 -1.70 18.60
C ARG A 56 -0.86 -1.62 18.80
N TYR A 57 -1.61 -1.66 17.70
CA TYR A 57 -3.06 -1.34 17.75
C TYR A 57 -3.94 -2.52 17.33
N GLY A 58 -3.37 -3.67 16.99
CA GLY A 58 -4.15 -4.84 16.52
C GLY A 58 -4.88 -4.62 15.20
N ILE A 59 -4.37 -3.69 14.36
CA ILE A 59 -4.95 -3.39 13.06
C ILE A 59 -4.81 -4.61 12.16
N THR A 60 -5.87 -4.98 11.44
CA THR A 60 -5.82 -6.04 10.44
C THR A 60 -4.84 -5.65 9.33
N HIS A 61 -3.88 -6.51 9.02
CA HIS A 61 -2.77 -6.25 8.09
C HIS A 61 -3.21 -5.65 6.74
N GLY A 62 -4.24 -6.22 6.10
CA GLY A 62 -4.77 -5.70 4.85
C GLY A 62 -5.39 -4.30 4.98
N GLN A 63 -6.02 -3.99 6.11
CA GLN A 63 -6.59 -2.68 6.41
C GLN A 63 -5.48 -1.62 6.57
N GLY A 64 -4.43 -1.94 7.34
CA GLY A 64 -3.29 -1.04 7.52
C GLY A 64 -2.56 -0.77 6.20
N LEU A 65 -2.35 -1.80 5.38
CA LEU A 65 -1.76 -1.64 4.04
C LEU A 65 -2.64 -0.80 3.11
N ALA A 66 -3.97 -0.93 3.16
CA ALA A 66 -4.87 -0.14 2.33
C ALA A 66 -4.81 1.36 2.65
N ILE A 67 -4.59 1.72 3.92
CA ILE A 67 -4.39 3.12 4.33
C ILE A 67 -3.01 3.63 3.92
N LEU A 68 -1.96 2.84 4.16
CA LEU A 68 -0.58 3.25 3.91
C LEU A 68 -0.22 3.34 2.42
N LEU A 69 -0.60 2.35 1.62
CA LEU A 69 -0.09 2.18 0.26
C LEU A 69 -0.34 3.38 -0.66
N PRO A 70 -1.53 3.99 -0.72
CA PRO A 70 -1.77 5.15 -1.59
C PRO A 70 -0.87 6.35 -1.21
N ARG A 71 -0.71 6.63 0.09
CA ARG A 71 0.09 7.75 0.61
C ARG A 71 1.58 7.49 0.47
N TRP A 72 2.00 6.27 0.77
CA TRP A 72 3.39 5.85 0.59
C TRP A 72 3.83 5.96 -0.88
N LEU A 73 2.99 5.52 -1.83
CA LEU A 73 3.27 5.70 -3.26
C LEU A 73 3.37 7.18 -3.64
N GLN A 74 2.46 8.02 -3.13
CA GLN A 74 2.50 9.46 -3.38
C GLN A 74 3.78 10.10 -2.81
N TYR A 75 4.16 9.74 -1.58
CA TYR A 75 5.37 10.25 -0.93
C TYR A 75 6.66 9.82 -1.64
N CYS A 76 6.75 8.56 -2.04
CA CYS A 76 7.96 7.99 -2.66
C CYS A 76 8.14 8.32 -4.15
N TYR A 77 7.23 9.09 -4.75
CA TYR A 77 7.35 9.49 -6.14
C TYR A 77 8.48 10.51 -6.34
N ASP A 78 9.37 10.22 -7.26
CA ASP A 78 10.44 11.13 -7.69
C ASP A 78 10.75 10.97 -9.19
N ASN A 79 11.70 11.78 -9.69
CA ASN A 79 12.11 11.71 -11.09
C ASN A 79 12.74 10.37 -11.51
N LYS A 80 13.30 9.59 -10.58
CA LYS A 80 13.91 8.28 -10.86
C LYS A 80 12.84 7.19 -10.98
N THR A 81 11.73 7.35 -10.29
CA THR A 81 10.62 6.39 -10.25
C THR A 81 9.53 6.68 -11.29
N LYS A 82 9.59 7.84 -11.93
CA LYS A 82 8.57 8.34 -12.88
C LYS A 82 8.10 7.31 -13.90
N ASP A 83 9.02 6.59 -14.54
CA ASP A 83 8.66 5.64 -15.60
C ASP A 83 7.96 4.40 -15.03
N VAL A 84 8.35 3.96 -13.83
CA VAL A 84 7.69 2.85 -13.12
C VAL A 84 6.26 3.24 -12.74
N TYR A 85 6.07 4.45 -12.19
CA TYR A 85 4.74 4.96 -11.84
C TYR A 85 3.87 5.10 -13.08
N ARG A 86 4.41 5.64 -14.17
CA ARG A 86 3.67 5.75 -15.44
C ARG A 86 3.26 4.37 -15.95
N SER A 87 4.19 3.41 -15.96
CA SER A 87 3.89 2.04 -16.37
C SER A 87 2.82 1.39 -15.48
N PHE A 88 2.84 1.64 -14.19
CA PHE A 88 1.82 1.14 -13.26
C PHE A 88 0.45 1.78 -13.53
N ALA A 89 0.41 3.10 -13.69
CA ALA A 89 -0.81 3.84 -14.00
C ALA A 89 -1.45 3.35 -15.31
N ASP A 90 -0.67 3.31 -16.39
CA ASP A 90 -1.18 2.99 -17.72
C ASP A 90 -1.56 1.51 -17.83
N ASN A 91 -0.69 0.61 -17.37
CA ASN A 91 -0.84 -0.83 -17.61
C ASN A 91 -1.63 -1.57 -16.54
N VAL A 92 -1.74 -1.06 -15.33
CA VAL A 92 -2.42 -1.76 -14.23
C VAL A 92 -3.70 -1.05 -13.82
N LEU A 93 -3.65 0.25 -13.62
CA LEU A 93 -4.79 1.04 -13.16
C LEU A 93 -5.62 1.65 -14.30
N GLU A 94 -5.10 1.57 -15.53
CA GLU A 94 -5.76 2.09 -16.75
C GLU A 94 -6.06 3.59 -16.67
N ILE A 95 -5.12 4.34 -16.04
CA ILE A 95 -5.21 5.79 -15.86
C ILE A 95 -4.58 6.50 -17.04
N ASN A 96 -5.40 7.10 -17.91
CA ASN A 96 -4.96 7.92 -19.02
C ASN A 96 -4.85 9.39 -18.58
N ASN A 97 -3.92 9.70 -17.68
CA ASN A 97 -3.75 11.06 -17.15
C ASN A 97 -2.37 11.62 -17.52
N SER A 98 -2.35 12.86 -18.03
CA SER A 98 -1.13 13.62 -18.34
C SER A 98 -0.63 14.49 -17.18
N GLY A 99 -1.38 14.55 -16.07
CA GLY A 99 -1.07 15.37 -14.88
C GLY A 99 -0.17 14.66 -13.87
N ASP A 100 -0.38 14.92 -12.60
CA ASP A 100 0.33 14.29 -11.49
C ASP A 100 -0.03 12.79 -11.41
N VAL A 101 0.91 11.97 -11.86
CA VAL A 101 0.71 10.52 -11.92
C VAL A 101 0.67 9.88 -10.52
N ALA A 102 1.41 10.41 -9.55
CA ALA A 102 1.43 9.87 -8.20
C ALA A 102 0.10 10.14 -7.50
N GLN A 103 -0.42 11.35 -7.64
CA GLN A 103 -1.75 11.70 -7.13
C GLN A 103 -2.83 10.84 -7.79
N ALA A 104 -2.81 10.70 -9.11
CA ALA A 104 -3.81 9.90 -9.82
C ALA A 104 -3.80 8.42 -9.42
N ILE A 105 -2.62 7.84 -9.14
CA ILE A 105 -2.48 6.49 -8.60
C ILE A 105 -3.09 6.42 -7.19
N SER A 106 -2.75 7.37 -6.32
CA SER A 106 -3.26 7.44 -4.95
C SER A 106 -4.79 7.53 -4.93
N ASP A 107 -5.36 8.41 -5.73
CA ASP A 107 -6.81 8.59 -5.86
C ASP A 107 -7.51 7.30 -6.32
N ARG A 108 -6.94 6.65 -7.35
CA ARG A 108 -7.53 5.41 -7.90
C ARG A 108 -7.47 4.23 -6.92
N LEU A 109 -6.40 4.13 -6.15
CA LEU A 109 -6.29 3.12 -5.09
C LEU A 109 -7.22 3.43 -3.93
N SER A 110 -7.35 4.70 -3.56
CA SER A 110 -8.27 5.17 -2.52
C SER A 110 -9.73 4.87 -2.89
N GLU A 111 -10.15 5.19 -4.13
CA GLU A 111 -11.46 4.81 -4.64
C GLU A 111 -11.72 3.29 -4.52
N LEU A 112 -10.73 2.47 -4.91
CA LEU A 112 -10.85 1.02 -4.83
C LEU A 112 -11.01 0.54 -3.38
N PHE A 113 -10.15 1.02 -2.47
CA PHE A 113 -10.10 0.50 -1.11
C PHE A 113 -11.23 1.05 -0.24
N TYR A 114 -11.49 2.34 -0.31
CA TYR A 114 -12.43 3.00 0.61
C TYR A 114 -13.85 3.02 0.06
N ASP A 115 -14.02 3.49 -1.19
CA ASP A 115 -15.36 3.65 -1.74
C ASP A 115 -15.93 2.32 -2.24
N ARG A 116 -15.07 1.47 -2.86
CA ARG A 116 -15.54 0.22 -3.47
C ARG A 116 -15.52 -0.96 -2.51
N LEU A 117 -14.49 -1.09 -1.66
CA LEU A 117 -14.35 -2.21 -0.72
C LEU A 117 -14.77 -1.84 0.71
N GLY A 118 -15.09 -0.58 0.99
CA GLY A 118 -15.61 -0.12 2.27
C GLY A 118 -14.61 -0.20 3.43
N LEU A 119 -13.31 -0.11 3.13
CA LEU A 119 -12.28 -0.08 4.17
C LEU A 119 -12.17 1.32 4.78
N ASP A 120 -11.76 1.39 6.05
CA ASP A 120 -11.45 2.66 6.70
C ASP A 120 -10.34 3.39 5.95
N SER A 121 -10.43 4.73 5.90
CA SER A 121 -9.58 5.56 5.06
C SER A 121 -8.43 6.22 5.80
N SER A 122 -8.41 6.17 7.14
CA SER A 122 -7.42 6.85 7.96
C SER A 122 -7.05 6.07 9.22
N LEU A 123 -5.85 6.34 9.74
CA LEU A 123 -5.38 5.82 11.03
C LEU A 123 -6.24 6.33 12.19
N LYS A 124 -6.81 7.53 12.05
CA LYS A 124 -7.71 8.11 13.03
C LYS A 124 -8.99 7.28 13.20
N GLU A 125 -9.58 6.81 12.10
CA GLU A 125 -10.75 5.94 12.13
C GLU A 125 -10.46 4.61 12.85
N LEU A 126 -9.22 4.13 12.79
CA LEU A 126 -8.75 2.93 13.48
C LEU A 126 -8.34 3.20 14.93
N GLY A 127 -8.51 4.42 15.43
CA GLY A 127 -8.22 4.77 16.82
C GLY A 127 -6.74 4.99 17.15
N VAL A 128 -5.87 5.16 16.14
CA VAL A 128 -4.46 5.49 16.36
C VAL A 128 -4.34 6.95 16.82
N PRO A 129 -3.71 7.24 17.96
CA PRO A 129 -3.50 8.62 18.41
C PRO A 129 -2.46 9.32 17.52
N TYR A 130 -2.72 10.59 17.16
CA TYR A 130 -1.75 11.38 16.37
C TYR A 130 -0.40 11.52 17.07
N ASP A 131 -0.42 11.70 18.39
CA ASP A 131 0.79 11.88 19.20
C ASP A 131 1.74 10.68 19.15
N ASP A 132 1.20 9.48 18.90
CA ASP A 132 1.99 8.25 18.81
C ASP A 132 2.75 8.09 17.48
N LEU A 133 2.37 8.85 16.43
CA LEU A 133 2.98 8.71 15.10
C LEU A 133 4.49 8.98 15.11
N LYS A 134 4.93 9.91 15.95
CA LYS A 134 6.35 10.22 16.10
C LYS A 134 7.11 9.08 16.77
N ASP A 135 6.55 8.48 17.81
CA ASP A 135 7.17 7.36 18.50
C ASP A 135 7.21 6.10 17.62
N ILE A 136 6.21 5.91 16.77
CA ILE A 136 6.19 4.84 15.77
C ILE A 136 7.34 5.04 14.77
N ALA A 137 7.51 6.24 14.24
CA ALA A 137 8.57 6.56 13.30
C ALA A 137 9.97 6.37 13.92
N ALA A 138 10.16 6.85 15.16
CA ALA A 138 11.41 6.69 15.90
C ALA A 138 11.73 5.22 16.18
N SER A 139 10.72 4.42 16.57
CA SER A 139 10.87 2.98 16.79
C SER A 139 11.33 2.24 15.53
N LEU A 140 10.69 2.53 14.41
CA LEU A 140 11.01 1.92 13.11
C LEU A 140 12.43 2.25 12.63
N CYS A 141 12.92 3.44 12.93
CA CYS A 141 14.22 3.92 12.50
C CYS A 141 15.32 3.79 13.57
N ALA A 142 15.04 3.14 14.70
CA ALA A 142 15.99 2.99 15.81
C ALA A 142 17.33 2.31 15.43
N SER A 143 17.31 1.45 14.42
CA SER A 143 18.49 0.74 13.90
C SER A 143 19.00 1.28 12.56
N GLY A 144 18.45 2.38 12.07
CA GLY A 144 18.72 2.98 10.77
C GLY A 144 17.46 3.17 9.93
N PRO A 145 17.58 3.72 8.73
CA PRO A 145 16.44 3.98 7.86
C PRO A 145 15.70 2.70 7.48
N VAL A 146 14.39 2.81 7.20
CA VAL A 146 13.60 1.71 6.64
C VAL A 146 14.00 1.53 5.17
N GLU A 147 14.84 0.52 4.92
CA GLU A 147 15.36 0.23 3.60
C GLU A 147 14.31 -0.37 2.65
N GLY A 148 14.43 -0.07 1.34
CA GLY A 148 13.58 -0.70 0.33
C GLY A 148 13.54 0.06 -0.98
N PHE A 149 12.34 0.32 -1.50
CA PHE A 149 12.12 1.09 -2.74
C PHE A 149 12.66 2.53 -2.62
N ALA A 150 12.48 3.15 -1.46
CA ALA A 150 13.16 4.34 -1.02
C ALA A 150 13.72 4.06 0.38
N ASN A 151 14.86 4.66 0.74
CA ASN A 151 15.35 4.62 2.12
C ASN A 151 14.64 5.73 2.89
N LEU A 152 13.82 5.33 3.88
CA LEU A 152 12.98 6.25 4.64
C LEU A 152 13.61 6.52 6.00
N GLU A 153 13.99 7.75 6.25
CA GLU A 153 14.42 8.25 7.55
C GLU A 153 13.21 8.45 8.47
N GLU A 154 13.44 8.66 9.77
CA GLU A 154 12.39 8.89 10.77
C GLU A 154 11.39 9.98 10.33
N LYS A 155 11.90 11.09 9.79
CA LYS A 155 11.05 12.19 9.29
C LYS A 155 10.14 11.73 8.14
N ASP A 156 10.65 10.90 7.23
CA ASP A 156 9.91 10.42 6.07
C ASP A 156 8.77 9.48 6.50
N VAL A 157 9.07 8.59 7.46
CA VAL A 157 8.08 7.70 8.06
C VAL A 157 7.00 8.50 8.78
N PHE A 158 7.39 9.52 9.57
CA PHE A 158 6.44 10.39 10.26
C PHE A 158 5.54 11.15 9.27
N GLU A 159 6.09 11.68 8.17
CA GLU A 159 5.31 12.37 7.16
C GLU A 159 4.31 11.43 6.47
N ILE A 160 4.74 10.21 6.08
CA ILE A 160 3.83 9.21 5.51
C ILE A 160 2.70 8.88 6.48
N LEU A 161 3.01 8.61 7.76
CA LEU A 161 2.00 8.34 8.78
C LEU A 161 1.05 9.53 8.99
N SER A 162 1.57 10.76 8.95
CA SER A 162 0.76 11.98 9.05
C SER A 162 -0.20 12.15 7.87
N MET A 163 0.21 11.75 6.65
CA MET A 163 -0.67 11.72 5.48
C MET A 163 -1.79 10.67 5.61
N CYS A 164 -1.60 9.67 6.47
CA CYS A 164 -2.56 8.59 6.71
C CYS A 164 -3.56 8.92 7.84
N PHE A 165 -3.40 10.05 8.56
CA PHE A 165 -4.22 10.44 9.71
C PHE A 165 -5.41 11.30 9.30
#